data_f1cbd78d096738aa7b4a7dbc75a83645
#
_entry.id   f1cbd78d096738aa7b4a7dbc75a83645
#
_cell.length_a   1.000
_cell.length_b   1.000
_cell.length_c   1.000
_cell.angle_alpha   90.00
_cell.angle_beta   90.00
_cell.angle_gamma   90.00
#
_symmetry.space_group_name_H-M   'P 1'
#
loop_
_entity.id
_entity.type
_entity.pdbx_description
1 polymer ?
#
loop_
_entity_poly.entity_id
_entity_poly.type
_entity_poly.pdbx_seq_one_letter_code
_entity_poly.pdbx_strand_id
1 'polypeptide(L)'
;WSSDVCSSDLANVVPVGEDQLPMLEQAREIVEKFNRIYGETLVMPKAMIPENETQRRLPGVDGKAKMSKSLGNCIYLSDSASTVKKQINGKMYTDPQHLQISDPGHLEGNVVFTYLDAFCTDEHFAEYLPEYANLDEMKAHYQRGGLGDGTCKKFLLNVLEETLSPIRAERAKWEKDIGTVYDIILDGTGKAVERTNETLARVRKAMKIDYFTDRSIIKEWEKLLKQA
;
A
#
# COMPACT_ATOMS: atom_id res chain seq x y z
N TRP A 1 2.60 -10.88 -8.31
CA TRP A 1 3.06 -11.32 -6.98
C TRP A 1 1.95 -11.38 -5.94
N SER A 2 0.99 -10.48 -5.94
CA SER A 2 -0.05 -10.43 -4.90
C SER A 2 -1.21 -11.44 -5.12
N SER A 3 -1.53 -11.79 -6.36
CA SER A 3 -2.67 -12.66 -6.64
C SER A 3 -2.45 -14.12 -6.22
N ASP A 4 -1.24 -14.63 -6.38
CA ASP A 4 -0.93 -16.02 -6.03
C ASP A 4 -0.84 -16.24 -4.52
N VAL A 5 -0.35 -15.24 -3.78
CA VAL A 5 -0.26 -15.29 -2.31
C VAL A 5 -1.65 -15.30 -1.67
N CYS A 6 -2.57 -14.45 -2.14
CA CYS A 6 -3.92 -14.35 -1.57
C CYS A 6 -4.71 -15.67 -1.68
N SER A 7 -4.52 -16.43 -2.74
CA SER A 7 -5.20 -17.73 -2.90
C SER A 7 -4.51 -18.87 -2.16
N SER A 8 -3.18 -18.80 -1.97
CA SER A 8 -2.41 -19.87 -1.30
C SER A 8 -2.56 -19.87 0.23
N ASP A 9 -2.70 -18.71 0.85
CA ASP A 9 -2.88 -18.56 2.30
C ASP A 9 -4.36 -18.43 2.73
N LEU A 10 -5.29 -18.45 1.75
CA LEU A 10 -6.74 -18.30 1.95
C LEU A 10 -7.13 -16.95 2.55
N ALA A 11 -6.44 -15.89 2.14
CA ALA A 11 -6.77 -14.53 2.57
C ALA A 11 -8.18 -14.14 2.13
N ASN A 12 -9.00 -13.67 3.06
CA ASN A 12 -10.36 -13.21 2.80
C ASN A 12 -10.45 -11.69 2.61
N VAL A 13 -9.50 -10.92 3.16
CA VAL A 13 -9.40 -9.46 3.00
C VAL A 13 -7.96 -9.10 2.63
N VAL A 14 -7.81 -8.31 1.58
CA VAL A 14 -6.51 -7.89 1.06
C VAL A 14 -6.45 -6.36 0.99
N PRO A 15 -5.70 -5.70 1.91
CA PRO A 15 -5.47 -4.26 1.83
C PRO A 15 -4.59 -3.94 0.62
N VAL A 16 -5.09 -3.13 -0.30
CA VAL A 16 -4.39 -2.80 -1.54
C VAL A 16 -4.64 -1.35 -1.97
N GLY A 17 -3.72 -0.80 -2.76
CA GLY A 17 -3.97 0.40 -3.52
C GLY A 17 -4.85 0.11 -4.75
N GLU A 18 -5.45 1.14 -5.31
CA GLU A 18 -6.35 1.03 -6.45
C GLU A 18 -5.69 0.38 -7.68
N ASP A 19 -4.39 0.57 -7.85
CA ASP A 19 -3.61 -0.01 -8.95
C ASP A 19 -3.47 -1.55 -8.89
N GLN A 20 -3.81 -2.16 -7.74
CA GLN A 20 -3.80 -3.61 -7.54
C GLN A 20 -5.17 -4.27 -7.75
N LEU A 21 -6.24 -3.49 -7.94
CA LEU A 21 -7.58 -4.04 -8.15
C LEU A 21 -7.66 -5.01 -9.36
N PRO A 22 -7.04 -4.72 -10.53
CA PRO A 22 -7.08 -5.64 -11.66
C PRO A 22 -6.46 -7.01 -11.34
N MET A 23 -5.38 -7.03 -10.54
CA MET A 23 -4.72 -8.28 -10.13
C MET A 23 -5.60 -9.07 -9.16
N LEU A 24 -6.31 -8.38 -8.26
CA LEU A 24 -7.23 -9.01 -7.32
C LEU A 24 -8.46 -9.56 -8.03
N GLU A 25 -9.00 -8.86 -9.04
CA GLU A 25 -10.09 -9.39 -9.88
C GLU A 25 -9.66 -10.66 -10.63
N GLN A 26 -8.44 -10.70 -11.18
CA GLN A 26 -7.91 -11.93 -11.78
C GLN A 26 -7.83 -13.08 -10.77
N ALA A 27 -7.39 -12.83 -9.53
CA ALA A 27 -7.39 -13.83 -8.48
C ALA A 27 -8.81 -14.34 -8.17
N ARG A 28 -9.79 -13.44 -8.12
CA ARG A 28 -11.21 -13.77 -7.89
C ARG A 28 -11.77 -14.65 -9.00
N GLU A 29 -11.50 -14.32 -10.27
CA GLU A 29 -11.91 -15.13 -11.41
C GLU A 29 -11.32 -16.56 -11.35
N ILE A 30 -10.05 -16.68 -10.95
CA ILE A 30 -9.39 -17.97 -10.76
C ILE A 30 -10.09 -18.78 -9.67
N VAL A 31 -10.35 -18.17 -8.51
CA VAL A 31 -11.03 -18.81 -7.37
C VAL A 31 -12.44 -19.25 -7.78
N GLU A 32 -13.21 -18.38 -8.42
CA GLU A 32 -14.58 -18.69 -8.88
C GLU A 32 -14.58 -19.87 -9.85
N LYS A 33 -13.70 -19.82 -10.85
CA LYS A 33 -13.59 -20.90 -11.86
C LYS A 33 -13.14 -22.22 -11.23
N PHE A 34 -12.16 -22.17 -10.32
CA PHE A 34 -11.68 -23.34 -9.60
C PHE A 34 -12.80 -23.98 -8.76
N ASN A 35 -13.46 -23.17 -7.92
CA ASN A 35 -14.51 -23.64 -7.03
C ASN A 35 -15.72 -24.20 -7.79
N ARG A 36 -16.05 -23.61 -8.94
CA ARG A 36 -17.12 -24.11 -9.81
C ARG A 36 -16.83 -25.50 -10.40
N ILE A 37 -15.56 -25.76 -10.74
CA ILE A 37 -15.15 -27.04 -11.38
C ILE A 37 -14.88 -28.13 -10.34
N TYR A 38 -14.22 -27.78 -9.25
CA TYR A 38 -13.67 -28.74 -8.29
C TYR A 38 -14.35 -28.72 -6.91
N GLY A 39 -15.36 -27.85 -6.71
CA GLY A 39 -16.01 -27.64 -5.42
C GLY A 39 -15.32 -26.56 -4.59
N GLU A 40 -16.03 -26.08 -3.58
CA GLU A 40 -15.56 -24.99 -2.69
C GLU A 40 -14.26 -25.38 -1.97
N THR A 41 -13.15 -24.87 -2.42
CA THR A 41 -11.80 -25.19 -1.95
C THR A 41 -11.01 -23.93 -1.59
N LEU A 42 -11.07 -22.92 -2.42
CA LEU A 42 -10.37 -21.65 -2.28
C LEU A 42 -11.30 -20.56 -1.74
N VAL A 43 -10.74 -19.59 -1.01
CA VAL A 43 -11.49 -18.47 -0.43
C VAL A 43 -11.47 -17.29 -1.39
N MET A 44 -12.64 -16.65 -1.59
CA MET A 44 -12.79 -15.48 -2.43
C MET A 44 -12.21 -14.23 -1.73
N PRO A 45 -11.12 -13.63 -2.22
CA PRO A 45 -10.54 -12.45 -1.59
C PRO A 45 -11.38 -11.20 -1.85
N LYS A 46 -11.43 -10.29 -0.85
CA LYS A 46 -12.06 -8.96 -0.97
C LYS A 46 -10.98 -7.90 -0.90
N ALA A 47 -11.05 -6.92 -1.80
CA ALA A 47 -10.20 -5.74 -1.71
C ALA A 47 -10.60 -4.86 -0.52
N MET A 48 -9.62 -4.34 0.20
CA MET A 48 -9.78 -3.27 1.16
C MET A 48 -8.94 -2.09 0.67
N ILE A 49 -9.61 -1.06 0.16
CA ILE A 49 -8.97 0.16 -0.36
C ILE A 49 -9.22 1.32 0.61
N PRO A 50 -8.32 2.31 0.69
CA PRO A 50 -8.53 3.51 1.49
C PRO A 50 -9.80 4.25 1.09
N GLU A 51 -10.53 4.80 2.05
CA GLU A 51 -11.73 5.61 1.79
C GLU A 51 -11.36 6.94 1.15
N ASN A 52 -10.27 7.57 1.61
CA ASN A 52 -9.76 8.82 1.06
C ASN A 52 -9.15 8.59 -0.33
N GLU A 53 -9.71 9.25 -1.34
CA GLU A 53 -9.27 9.13 -2.74
C GLU A 53 -7.80 9.51 -2.94
N THR A 54 -7.31 10.52 -2.24
CA THR A 54 -5.91 10.96 -2.32
C THR A 54 -4.95 9.89 -1.82
N GLN A 55 -5.35 9.13 -0.78
CA GLN A 55 -4.55 8.03 -0.25
C GLN A 55 -4.52 6.80 -1.16
N ARG A 56 -5.50 6.64 -2.05
CA ARG A 56 -5.53 5.53 -3.01
C ARG A 56 -4.38 5.59 -4.00
N ARG A 57 -3.95 6.80 -4.37
CA ARG A 57 -2.86 7.00 -5.33
C ARG A 57 -2.15 8.33 -5.12
N LEU A 58 -1.08 8.31 -4.33
CA LEU A 58 -0.23 9.49 -4.14
C LEU A 58 0.63 9.76 -5.38
N PRO A 59 0.70 11.02 -5.85
CA PRO A 59 1.63 11.43 -6.90
C PRO A 59 3.07 11.42 -6.37
N GLY A 60 4.04 11.32 -7.27
CA GLY A 60 5.43 11.63 -6.94
C GLY A 60 5.61 13.09 -6.54
N VAL A 61 6.70 13.41 -5.84
CA VAL A 61 6.98 14.79 -5.39
C VAL A 61 7.08 15.79 -6.53
N ASP A 62 7.36 15.34 -7.74
CA ASP A 62 7.45 16.13 -8.97
C ASP A 62 6.08 16.47 -9.60
N GLY A 63 5.00 15.91 -9.12
CA GLY A 63 3.64 16.10 -9.61
C GLY A 63 3.37 15.58 -11.04
N LYS A 64 4.35 14.98 -11.69
CA LYS A 64 4.25 14.59 -13.11
C LYS A 64 3.79 13.17 -13.32
N ALA A 65 4.10 12.28 -12.40
CA ALA A 65 3.85 10.86 -12.54
C ALA A 65 3.54 10.20 -11.20
N LYS A 66 3.09 8.94 -11.28
CA LYS A 66 3.00 8.05 -10.12
C LYS A 66 4.35 8.00 -9.40
N MET A 67 4.31 7.94 -8.08
CA MET A 67 5.49 7.69 -7.25
C MET A 67 6.23 6.43 -7.72
N SER A 68 7.52 6.56 -8.05
CA SER A 68 8.33 5.45 -8.57
C SER A 68 9.77 5.56 -8.08
N LYS A 69 10.33 4.42 -7.66
CA LYS A 69 11.74 4.33 -7.24
C LYS A 69 12.69 4.69 -8.39
N SER A 70 12.40 4.25 -9.61
CA SER A 70 13.22 4.51 -10.79
C SER A 70 13.25 5.97 -11.21
N LEU A 71 12.21 6.74 -10.90
CA LEU A 71 12.12 8.17 -11.18
C LEU A 71 12.75 9.04 -10.08
N GLY A 72 13.04 8.47 -8.91
CA GLY A 72 13.60 9.21 -7.77
C GLY A 72 12.66 10.30 -7.23
N ASN A 73 11.35 10.14 -7.45
CA ASN A 73 10.29 11.07 -7.02
C ASN A 73 9.50 10.55 -5.80
N CYS A 74 10.05 9.59 -5.06
CA CYS A 74 9.46 9.01 -3.86
C CYS A 74 10.02 9.66 -2.60
N ILE A 75 9.21 9.77 -1.56
CA ILE A 75 9.65 9.89 -0.17
C ILE A 75 9.64 8.48 0.42
N TYR A 76 10.79 8.01 0.88
CA TYR A 76 10.91 6.70 1.51
C TYR A 76 10.64 6.78 3.01
N LEU A 77 10.02 5.77 3.59
CA LEU A 77 9.81 5.68 5.04
C LEU A 77 11.13 5.69 5.83
N SER A 78 12.24 5.29 5.17
CA SER A 78 13.59 5.29 5.73
C SER A 78 14.38 6.57 5.48
N ASP A 79 13.83 7.54 4.71
CA ASP A 79 14.53 8.79 4.44
C ASP A 79 14.77 9.58 5.72
N SER A 80 15.98 10.15 5.87
CA SER A 80 16.26 11.03 6.99
C SER A 80 15.42 12.31 6.93
N ALA A 81 15.17 12.94 8.08
CA ALA A 81 14.46 14.22 8.15
C ALA A 81 15.07 15.29 7.21
N SER A 82 16.41 15.30 7.08
CA SER A 82 17.11 16.20 6.16
C SER A 82 16.84 15.87 4.68
N THR A 83 16.70 14.59 4.34
CA THR A 83 16.36 14.14 2.98
C THR A 83 14.91 14.51 2.63
N VAL A 84 13.97 14.22 3.53
CA VAL A 84 12.55 14.62 3.36
C VAL A 84 12.42 16.12 3.17
N LYS A 85 13.10 16.92 4.03
CA LYS A 85 13.13 18.38 3.90
C LYS A 85 13.67 18.85 2.56
N LYS A 86 14.75 18.24 2.05
CA LYS A 86 15.31 18.57 0.73
C LYS A 86 14.34 18.23 -0.41
N GLN A 87 13.63 17.11 -0.31
CA GLN A 87 12.64 16.71 -1.32
C GLN A 87 11.46 17.68 -1.34
N ILE A 88 10.88 18.00 -0.17
CA ILE A 88 9.74 18.92 -0.06
C ILE A 88 10.14 20.33 -0.56
N ASN A 89 11.22 20.89 -0.03
CA ASN A 89 11.59 22.25 -0.35
C ASN A 89 12.11 22.43 -1.78
N GLY A 90 12.88 21.45 -2.30
CA GLY A 90 13.58 21.58 -3.56
C GLY A 90 12.94 20.90 -4.76
N LYS A 91 12.14 19.84 -4.54
CA LYS A 91 11.59 19.04 -5.65
C LYS A 91 10.07 19.02 -5.69
N MET A 92 9.39 19.27 -4.56
CA MET A 92 7.93 19.17 -4.52
C MET A 92 7.30 20.27 -5.34
N TYR A 93 6.52 19.84 -6.33
CA TYR A 93 5.82 20.74 -7.25
C TYR A 93 4.73 21.53 -6.52
N THR A 94 4.72 22.82 -6.80
CA THR A 94 3.70 23.77 -6.34
C THR A 94 3.07 24.49 -7.55
N ASP A 95 2.30 25.52 -7.30
CA ASP A 95 1.71 26.33 -8.37
C ASP A 95 2.78 27.22 -9.06
N PRO A 96 3.07 27.02 -10.35
CA PRO A 96 4.05 27.83 -11.08
C PRO A 96 3.60 29.27 -11.32
N GLN A 97 2.32 29.60 -11.11
CA GLN A 97 1.77 30.94 -11.27
C GLN A 97 1.81 31.76 -9.97
N HIS A 98 2.00 31.09 -8.82
CA HIS A 98 2.12 31.70 -7.50
C HIS A 98 3.54 32.22 -7.28
N LEU A 99 3.90 33.34 -7.92
CA LEU A 99 5.25 33.91 -7.89
C LEU A 99 5.49 34.81 -6.67
N GLN A 100 4.45 35.50 -6.21
CA GLN A 100 4.49 36.33 -5.01
C GLN A 100 3.47 35.87 -3.99
N ILE A 101 3.72 36.14 -2.72
CA ILE A 101 2.80 35.76 -1.63
C ILE A 101 1.39 36.35 -1.82
N SER A 102 1.32 37.54 -2.44
CA SER A 102 0.05 38.23 -2.73
C SER A 102 -0.75 37.60 -3.87
N ASP A 103 -0.10 36.77 -4.70
CA ASP A 103 -0.78 36.19 -5.86
C ASP A 103 -1.81 35.14 -5.39
N PRO A 104 -2.96 35.02 -6.05
CA PRO A 104 -3.88 33.90 -5.85
C PRO A 104 -3.21 32.59 -6.21
N GLY A 105 -3.29 31.59 -5.32
CA GLY A 105 -2.71 30.26 -5.56
C GLY A 105 -3.74 29.28 -6.12
N HIS A 106 -3.27 28.26 -6.85
CA HIS A 106 -4.08 27.19 -7.39
C HIS A 106 -3.77 25.88 -6.68
N LEU A 107 -4.83 25.14 -6.33
CA LEU A 107 -4.73 23.87 -5.63
C LEU A 107 -4.60 22.68 -6.60
N GLU A 108 -5.18 22.82 -7.81
CA GLU A 108 -5.16 21.75 -8.79
C GLU A 108 -3.72 21.44 -9.24
N GLY A 109 -3.32 20.18 -9.14
CA GLY A 109 -1.96 19.74 -9.43
C GLY A 109 -0.90 20.15 -8.41
N ASN A 110 -1.25 20.89 -7.36
CA ASN A 110 -0.33 21.29 -6.30
C ASN A 110 -0.08 20.11 -5.35
N VAL A 111 1.10 19.49 -5.46
CA VAL A 111 1.47 18.29 -4.73
C VAL A 111 1.53 18.52 -3.22
N VAL A 112 1.86 19.72 -2.76
CA VAL A 112 1.89 20.05 -1.33
C VAL A 112 0.50 19.87 -0.72
N PHE A 113 -0.53 20.43 -1.35
CA PHE A 113 -1.90 20.27 -0.87
C PHE A 113 -2.45 18.85 -1.06
N THR A 114 -2.04 18.14 -2.12
CA THR A 114 -2.38 16.73 -2.29
C THR A 114 -1.85 15.87 -1.12
N TYR A 115 -0.62 16.13 -0.68
CA TYR A 115 -0.07 15.42 0.48
C TYR A 115 -0.71 15.86 1.81
N LEU A 116 -1.05 17.13 1.95
CA LEU A 116 -1.80 17.62 3.10
C LEU A 116 -3.19 16.95 3.17
N ASP A 117 -3.90 16.82 2.05
CA ASP A 117 -5.18 16.10 1.98
C ASP A 117 -5.07 14.63 2.40
N ALA A 118 -3.92 14.02 2.17
CA ALA A 118 -3.68 12.62 2.52
C ALA A 118 -3.29 12.40 4.00
N PHE A 119 -2.56 13.33 4.60
CA PHE A 119 -1.88 13.11 5.89
C PHE A 119 -2.23 14.11 6.98
N CYS A 120 -2.79 15.27 6.64
CA CYS A 120 -3.09 16.31 7.63
C CYS A 120 -4.38 16.01 8.38
N THR A 121 -4.39 16.29 9.68
CA THR A 121 -5.57 16.32 10.54
C THR A 121 -5.69 17.69 11.22
N ASP A 122 -6.83 17.97 11.84
CA ASP A 122 -7.05 19.27 12.49
C ASP A 122 -6.12 19.48 13.69
N GLU A 123 -5.67 18.41 14.36
CA GLU A 123 -4.72 18.48 15.45
C GLU A 123 -3.38 19.07 15.04
N HIS A 124 -2.93 18.79 13.80
CA HIS A 124 -1.70 19.36 13.27
C HIS A 124 -1.74 20.90 13.19
N PHE A 125 -2.93 21.48 12.94
CA PHE A 125 -3.06 22.94 12.93
C PHE A 125 -2.87 23.53 14.32
N ALA A 126 -3.50 22.93 15.33
CA ALA A 126 -3.34 23.40 16.71
C ALA A 126 -1.89 23.43 17.16
N GLU A 127 -1.05 22.50 16.68
CA GLU A 127 0.35 22.39 17.07
C GLU A 127 1.29 23.23 16.20
N TYR A 128 1.12 23.21 14.87
CA TYR A 128 2.13 23.75 13.95
C TYR A 128 1.72 25.01 13.20
N LEU A 129 0.40 25.30 13.12
CA LEU A 129 -0.12 26.43 12.34
C LEU A 129 -1.45 26.95 12.93
N PRO A 130 -1.44 27.43 14.20
CA PRO A 130 -2.65 27.72 14.98
C PRO A 130 -3.50 28.90 14.44
N GLU A 131 -3.02 29.62 13.44
CA GLU A 131 -3.80 30.64 12.73
C GLU A 131 -4.92 30.08 11.84
N TYR A 132 -4.97 28.76 11.61
CA TYR A 132 -6.04 28.08 10.87
C TYR A 132 -6.67 26.99 11.74
N ALA A 133 -7.98 26.82 11.63
CA ALA A 133 -8.68 25.75 12.32
C ALA A 133 -8.55 24.40 11.59
N ASN A 134 -8.41 24.42 10.27
CA ASN A 134 -8.35 23.22 9.43
C ASN A 134 -7.71 23.50 8.07
N LEU A 135 -7.60 22.43 7.26
CA LEU A 135 -6.98 22.51 5.93
C LEU A 135 -7.78 23.34 4.94
N ASP A 136 -9.11 23.37 5.06
CA ASP A 136 -9.97 24.16 4.15
C ASP A 136 -9.75 25.67 4.34
N GLU A 137 -9.58 26.14 5.56
CA GLU A 137 -9.24 27.54 5.82
C GLU A 137 -7.87 27.92 5.26
N MET A 138 -6.88 27.04 5.41
CA MET A 138 -5.56 27.22 4.83
C MET A 138 -5.61 27.26 3.29
N LYS A 139 -6.36 26.37 2.65
CA LYS A 139 -6.60 26.34 1.22
C LYS A 139 -7.28 27.61 0.73
N ALA A 140 -8.33 28.06 1.42
CA ALA A 140 -9.03 29.29 1.08
C ALA A 140 -8.11 30.52 1.18
N HIS A 141 -7.21 30.56 2.15
CA HIS A 141 -6.20 31.63 2.25
C HIS A 141 -5.21 31.58 1.11
N TYR A 142 -4.69 30.40 0.77
CA TYR A 142 -3.77 30.22 -0.34
C TYR A 142 -4.40 30.68 -1.68
N GLN A 143 -5.65 30.31 -1.93
CA GLN A 143 -6.38 30.65 -3.14
C GLN A 143 -6.67 32.15 -3.29
N ARG A 144 -6.87 32.88 -2.19
CA ARG A 144 -7.10 34.34 -2.27
C ARG A 144 -5.81 35.16 -2.29
N GLY A 145 -4.67 34.52 -2.09
CA GLY A 145 -3.37 35.19 -1.91
C GLY A 145 -3.11 35.61 -0.46
N GLY A 146 -1.85 35.74 -0.13
CA GLY A 146 -1.36 36.08 1.22
C GLY A 146 -0.66 34.94 1.96
N LEU A 147 -0.70 33.70 1.44
CA LEU A 147 -0.03 32.54 2.03
C LEU A 147 1.02 31.99 1.03
N GLY A 148 2.29 32.07 1.38
CA GLY A 148 3.39 31.61 0.51
C GLY A 148 3.63 30.11 0.56
N ASP A 149 4.11 29.52 -0.54
CA ASP A 149 4.48 28.11 -0.69
C ASP A 149 5.45 27.62 0.39
N GLY A 150 6.37 28.47 0.84
CA GLY A 150 7.33 28.14 1.89
C GLY A 150 6.66 27.78 3.22
N THR A 151 5.59 28.48 3.58
CA THR A 151 4.78 28.17 4.78
C THR A 151 4.05 26.87 4.60
N CYS A 152 3.41 26.64 3.43
CA CYS A 152 2.72 25.39 3.12
C CYS A 152 3.67 24.19 3.17
N LYS A 153 4.86 24.30 2.58
CA LYS A 153 5.91 23.27 2.60
C LYS A 153 6.43 23.00 4.01
N LYS A 154 6.62 24.04 4.81
CA LYS A 154 7.06 23.89 6.22
C LYS A 154 6.01 23.16 7.04
N PHE A 155 4.73 23.50 6.87
CA PHE A 155 3.65 22.82 7.54
C PHE A 155 3.57 21.34 7.13
N LEU A 156 3.58 21.04 5.83
CA LEU A 156 3.63 19.67 5.34
C LEU A 156 4.83 18.88 5.89
N LEU A 157 6.00 19.53 6.01
CA LEU A 157 7.17 18.87 6.60
C LEU A 157 6.90 18.44 8.04
N ASN A 158 6.28 19.28 8.86
CA ASN A 158 5.94 18.94 10.24
C ASN A 158 4.96 17.77 10.30
N VAL A 159 3.88 17.81 9.50
CA VAL A 159 2.89 16.73 9.39
C VAL A 159 3.54 15.39 9.00
N LEU A 160 4.42 15.40 8.00
CA LEU A 160 5.11 14.17 7.57
C LEU A 160 6.15 13.70 8.60
N GLU A 161 6.83 14.61 9.29
CA GLU A 161 7.80 14.24 10.34
C GLU A 161 7.13 13.57 11.54
N GLU A 162 5.93 13.99 11.91
CA GLU A 162 5.15 13.34 12.97
C GLU A 162 4.85 11.88 12.62
N THR A 163 4.52 11.61 11.37
CA THR A 163 4.27 10.24 10.87
C THR A 163 5.57 9.44 10.69
N LEU A 164 6.62 10.04 10.11
CA LEU A 164 7.82 9.32 9.71
C LEU A 164 8.84 9.13 10.85
N SER A 165 8.87 10.05 11.82
CA SER A 165 9.85 10.00 12.92
C SER A 165 9.74 8.73 13.77
N PRO A 166 8.54 8.30 14.26
CA PRO A 166 8.40 7.03 14.99
C PRO A 166 8.75 5.82 14.15
N ILE A 167 8.42 5.81 12.84
CA ILE A 167 8.79 4.72 11.92
C ILE A 167 10.31 4.59 11.83
N ARG A 168 11.02 5.71 11.67
CA ARG A 168 12.49 5.71 11.64
C ARG A 168 13.10 5.26 12.97
N ALA A 169 12.51 5.67 14.09
CA ALA A 169 12.98 5.29 15.41
C ALA A 169 12.85 3.77 15.64
N GLU A 170 11.71 3.18 15.25
CA GLU A 170 11.54 1.74 15.31
C GLU A 170 12.50 1.00 14.36
N ARG A 171 12.63 1.46 13.12
CA ARG A 171 13.61 0.89 12.18
C ARG A 171 15.02 0.89 12.76
N ALA A 172 15.47 2.00 13.36
CA ALA A 172 16.80 2.10 13.96
C ALA A 172 17.03 1.13 15.14
N LYS A 173 15.98 0.69 15.83
CA LYS A 173 16.08 -0.39 16.85
C LYS A 173 16.32 -1.74 16.17
N TRP A 174 15.51 -2.07 15.15
CA TRP A 174 15.62 -3.34 14.44
C TRP A 174 16.92 -3.48 13.64
N GLU A 175 17.46 -2.39 13.11
CA GLU A 175 18.77 -2.39 12.45
C GLU A 175 19.94 -2.77 13.39
N LYS A 176 19.77 -2.60 14.70
CA LYS A 176 20.76 -3.01 15.71
C LYS A 176 20.64 -4.49 16.09
N ASP A 177 19.54 -5.12 15.77
CA ASP A 177 19.22 -6.52 16.13
C ASP A 177 18.75 -7.31 14.90
N ILE A 178 19.62 -7.38 13.91
CA ILE A 178 19.36 -8.10 12.67
C ILE A 178 19.16 -9.61 12.92
N GLY A 179 19.77 -10.16 13.98
CA GLY A 179 19.56 -11.56 14.37
C GLY A 179 18.09 -11.85 14.66
N THR A 180 17.47 -11.07 15.54
CA THR A 180 16.03 -11.20 15.86
C THR A 180 15.14 -10.95 14.63
N VAL A 181 15.49 -9.98 13.76
CA VAL A 181 14.75 -9.76 12.50
C VAL A 181 14.78 -11.01 11.62
N TYR A 182 15.94 -11.67 11.53
CA TYR A 182 16.09 -12.89 10.75
C TYR A 182 15.28 -14.06 11.34
N ASP A 183 15.28 -14.21 12.66
CA ASP A 183 14.50 -15.23 13.36
C ASP A 183 12.98 -15.05 13.13
N ILE A 184 12.50 -13.79 13.15
CA ILE A 184 11.09 -13.46 12.83
C ILE A 184 10.75 -13.88 11.40
N ILE A 185 11.64 -13.61 10.43
CA ILE A 185 11.44 -14.01 9.03
C ILE A 185 11.41 -15.54 8.90
N LEU A 186 12.31 -16.26 9.57
CA LEU A 186 12.35 -17.72 9.54
C LEU A 186 11.08 -18.36 10.14
N ASP A 187 10.65 -17.89 11.31
CA ASP A 187 9.43 -18.35 11.96
C ASP A 187 8.19 -18.08 11.10
N GLY A 188 8.08 -16.83 10.58
CA GLY A 188 7.01 -16.44 9.68
C GLY A 188 6.98 -17.24 8.38
N THR A 189 8.15 -17.53 7.80
CA THR A 189 8.28 -18.39 6.62
C THR A 189 7.81 -19.82 6.93
N GLY A 190 8.19 -20.36 8.08
CA GLY A 190 7.73 -21.70 8.51
C GLY A 190 6.21 -21.79 8.57
N LYS A 191 5.55 -20.82 9.20
CA LYS A 191 4.09 -20.73 9.28
C LYS A 191 3.43 -20.59 7.90
N ALA A 192 4.01 -19.77 7.03
CA ALA A 192 3.51 -19.57 5.67
C ALA A 192 3.62 -20.86 4.83
N VAL A 193 4.74 -21.58 4.93
CA VAL A 193 4.95 -22.88 4.27
C VAL A 193 3.93 -23.91 4.74
N GLU A 194 3.70 -24.02 6.04
CA GLU A 194 2.70 -24.93 6.61
C GLU A 194 1.30 -24.62 6.03
N ARG A 195 0.87 -23.35 6.10
CA ARG A 195 -0.43 -22.90 5.59
C ARG A 195 -0.58 -23.14 4.09
N THR A 196 0.44 -22.83 3.31
CA THR A 196 0.44 -23.03 1.85
C THR A 196 0.38 -24.52 1.49
N ASN A 197 1.09 -25.39 2.23
CA ASN A 197 1.06 -26.83 2.03
C ASN A 197 -0.33 -27.42 2.34
N GLU A 198 -1.01 -26.95 3.39
CA GLU A 198 -2.39 -27.34 3.67
C GLU A 198 -3.33 -26.99 2.51
N THR A 199 -3.23 -25.75 2.01
CA THR A 199 -4.03 -25.29 0.85
C THR A 199 -3.72 -26.11 -0.39
N LEU A 200 -2.44 -26.36 -0.68
CA LEU A 200 -2.01 -27.17 -1.82
C LEU A 200 -2.53 -28.63 -1.72
N ALA A 201 -2.53 -29.22 -0.53
CA ALA A 201 -3.09 -30.56 -0.32
C ALA A 201 -4.60 -30.58 -0.61
N ARG A 202 -5.34 -29.56 -0.15
CA ARG A 202 -6.78 -29.42 -0.46
C ARG A 202 -7.05 -29.29 -1.95
N VAL A 203 -6.26 -28.42 -2.64
CA VAL A 203 -6.35 -28.22 -4.08
C VAL A 203 -6.06 -29.53 -4.83
N ARG A 204 -4.98 -30.23 -4.51
CA ARG A 204 -4.63 -31.52 -5.13
C ARG A 204 -5.73 -32.57 -4.95
N LYS A 205 -6.30 -32.64 -3.75
CA LYS A 205 -7.41 -33.55 -3.44
C LYS A 205 -8.66 -33.22 -4.27
N ALA A 206 -9.04 -31.93 -4.34
CA ALA A 206 -10.18 -31.47 -5.15
C ALA A 206 -10.00 -31.80 -6.64
N MET A 207 -8.79 -31.62 -7.16
CA MET A 207 -8.42 -31.94 -8.54
C MET A 207 -8.22 -33.45 -8.80
N LYS A 208 -8.25 -34.28 -7.78
CA LYS A 208 -7.94 -35.73 -7.84
C LYS A 208 -6.54 -36.02 -8.38
N ILE A 209 -5.54 -35.23 -8.00
CA ILE A 209 -4.12 -35.40 -8.37
C ILE A 209 -3.22 -35.64 -7.16
N ASP A 210 -3.78 -36.15 -6.06
CA ASP A 210 -3.11 -36.48 -4.82
C ASP A 210 -2.66 -37.95 -4.71
N TYR A 211 -2.65 -38.67 -5.86
CA TYR A 211 -2.32 -40.09 -5.95
C TYR A 211 -0.90 -40.45 -5.48
N PHE A 212 -0.04 -39.49 -5.20
CA PHE A 212 1.27 -39.75 -4.56
C PHE A 212 1.14 -40.03 -3.05
N THR A 213 0.13 -39.43 -2.41
CA THR A 213 -0.14 -39.59 -0.98
C THR A 213 -1.32 -40.52 -0.72
N ASP A 214 -2.34 -40.51 -1.58
CA ASP A 214 -3.52 -41.41 -1.51
C ASP A 214 -3.64 -42.25 -2.79
N ARG A 215 -3.37 -43.55 -2.64
CA ARG A 215 -3.42 -44.52 -3.75
C ARG A 215 -4.83 -45.06 -4.00
N SER A 216 -5.86 -44.60 -3.34
CA SER A 216 -7.26 -45.07 -3.53
C SER A 216 -7.75 -44.81 -4.97
N ILE A 217 -7.40 -43.66 -5.54
CA ILE A 217 -7.68 -43.29 -6.92
C ILE A 217 -7.10 -44.29 -7.95
N ILE A 218 -5.89 -44.80 -7.70
CA ILE A 218 -5.27 -45.78 -8.59
C ILE A 218 -6.08 -47.08 -8.56
N LYS A 219 -6.56 -47.52 -7.40
CA LYS A 219 -7.42 -48.68 -7.28
C LYS A 219 -8.77 -48.50 -7.97
N GLU A 220 -9.33 -47.32 -7.99
CA GLU A 220 -10.56 -46.98 -8.70
C GLU A 220 -10.33 -47.07 -10.24
N TRP A 221 -9.25 -46.53 -10.71
CA TRP A 221 -8.87 -46.61 -12.15
C TRP A 221 -8.58 -48.07 -12.58
N GLU A 222 -7.90 -48.86 -11.74
CA GLU A 222 -7.71 -50.29 -12.04
C GLU A 222 -9.01 -51.05 -12.19
N LYS A 223 -10.05 -50.69 -11.40
CA LYS A 223 -11.39 -51.30 -11.56
C LYS A 223 -12.07 -50.87 -12.85
N LEU A 224 -12.01 -49.60 -13.20
CA LEU A 224 -12.59 -49.08 -14.42
C LEU A 224 -11.94 -49.70 -15.67
N LEU A 225 -10.60 -49.81 -15.68
CA LEU A 225 -9.86 -50.43 -16.79
C LEU A 225 -10.11 -51.95 -16.95
N LYS A 226 -10.48 -52.66 -15.87
CA LYS A 226 -10.84 -54.06 -15.94
C LYS A 226 -12.27 -54.29 -16.41
N GLN A 227 -13.11 -53.27 -16.48
CA GLN A 227 -14.51 -53.34 -16.93
C GLN A 227 -14.67 -52.85 -18.37
N ALA A 228 -13.63 -52.27 -18.97
CA ALA A 228 -13.55 -51.87 -20.39
C ALA A 228 -12.90 -52.95 -21.24
#